data_24b367900195ad0b5e9f25ac4b322a89
#
_entry.id   24b367900195ad0b5e9f25ac4b322a89
#
_cell.length_a   1.000
_cell.length_b   1.000
_cell.length_c   1.000
_cell.angle_alpha   90.00
_cell.angle_beta   90.00
_cell.angle_gamma   90.00
#
_symmetry.space_group_name_H-M   'P 1'
#
loop_
_entity.id
_entity.type
_entity.pdbx_description
1 polymer ?
#
loop_
_entity_poly.entity_id
_entity_poly.type
_entity_poly.pdbx_seq_one_letter_code
_entity_poly.pdbx_strand_id
1 'polypeptide(L)'
;MKLTTLALGSVVLFGAVATSQAADLAAGKAVWEKLNCASCHGADAVKSIDPSYPILAGQHADFLAQALRSYQRGASGAPASANVRKNAIMGAFAKQLSKQDIENVSAGLAAQPGPLAVRR
;
A
#
# COMPACT_ATOMS: atom_id res chain seq x y z
N MET A 1 33.40 -21.22 -57.52
CA MET A 1 32.27 -21.47 -56.55
C MET A 1 32.68 -20.87 -55.24
N LYS A 2 32.05 -19.75 -54.85
CA LYS A 2 32.27 -19.09 -53.56
C LYS A 2 31.09 -19.46 -52.67
N LEU A 3 31.34 -20.23 -51.60
CA LEU A 3 30.34 -20.49 -50.54
C LEU A 3 30.29 -19.27 -49.60
N THR A 4 29.16 -18.62 -49.57
CA THR A 4 28.82 -17.57 -48.59
C THR A 4 28.13 -18.23 -47.40
N THR A 5 28.81 -18.25 -46.25
CA THR A 5 28.27 -18.74 -44.97
C THR A 5 27.40 -17.64 -44.35
N LEU A 6 26.09 -17.86 -44.28
CA LEU A 6 25.18 -17.04 -43.50
C LEU A 6 25.33 -17.40 -42.02
N ALA A 7 25.81 -16.48 -41.20
CA ALA A 7 25.76 -16.59 -39.75
C ALA A 7 24.37 -16.13 -39.24
N LEU A 8 23.57 -17.07 -38.70
CA LEU A 8 22.35 -16.77 -37.97
C LEU A 8 22.71 -16.27 -36.57
N GLY A 9 22.59 -14.95 -36.35
CA GLY A 9 22.72 -14.39 -35.02
C GLY A 9 21.44 -14.64 -34.21
N SER A 10 21.51 -15.49 -33.18
CA SER A 10 20.43 -15.67 -32.21
C SER A 10 20.35 -14.48 -31.26
N VAL A 11 19.29 -13.68 -31.41
CA VAL A 11 18.96 -12.61 -30.45
C VAL A 11 18.28 -13.24 -29.25
N VAL A 12 18.97 -13.31 -28.11
CA VAL A 12 18.41 -13.74 -26.82
C VAL A 12 17.70 -12.52 -26.22
N LEU A 13 16.37 -12.50 -26.29
CA LEU A 13 15.56 -11.51 -25.54
C LEU A 13 15.59 -11.90 -24.06
N PHE A 14 16.36 -11.14 -23.25
CA PHE A 14 16.22 -11.16 -21.79
C PHE A 14 14.93 -10.45 -21.42
N GLY A 15 13.86 -11.21 -21.19
CA GLY A 15 12.63 -10.70 -20.59
C GLY A 15 12.92 -10.34 -19.13
N ALA A 16 12.82 -9.04 -18.79
CA ALA A 16 12.84 -8.59 -17.40
C ALA A 16 11.61 -9.14 -16.70
N VAL A 17 11.76 -10.15 -15.83
CA VAL A 17 10.70 -10.65 -14.95
C VAL A 17 10.53 -9.58 -13.86
N ALA A 18 9.44 -8.81 -13.92
CA ALA A 18 9.06 -7.94 -12.82
C ALA A 18 8.65 -8.83 -11.63
N THR A 19 9.52 -8.98 -10.65
CA THR A 19 9.19 -9.65 -9.40
C THR A 19 8.18 -8.78 -8.64
N SER A 20 6.94 -9.24 -8.54
CA SER A 20 5.96 -8.67 -7.63
C SER A 20 6.45 -8.92 -6.20
N GLN A 21 6.85 -7.87 -5.51
CA GLN A 21 7.28 -7.98 -4.13
C GLN A 21 6.05 -8.17 -3.25
N ALA A 22 5.97 -9.32 -2.57
CA ALA A 22 4.92 -9.58 -1.59
C ALA A 22 5.00 -8.55 -0.44
N ALA A 23 3.85 -8.23 0.16
CA ALA A 23 3.80 -7.32 1.30
C ALA A 23 4.49 -7.95 2.52
N ASP A 24 5.29 -7.15 3.21
CA ASP A 24 6.02 -7.53 4.43
C ASP A 24 5.26 -7.02 5.66
N LEU A 25 4.74 -7.93 6.47
CA LEU A 25 3.95 -7.59 7.67
C LEU A 25 4.82 -6.94 8.75
N ALA A 26 6.09 -7.34 8.90
CA ALA A 26 7.01 -6.74 9.85
C ALA A 26 7.36 -5.30 9.45
N ALA A 27 7.61 -5.06 8.17
CA ALA A 27 7.79 -3.71 7.63
C ALA A 27 6.52 -2.87 7.79
N GLY A 28 5.34 -3.46 7.62
CA GLY A 28 4.06 -2.79 7.86
C GLY A 28 3.91 -2.34 9.32
N LYS A 29 4.29 -3.18 10.28
CA LYS A 29 4.32 -2.83 11.70
C LYS A 29 5.31 -1.69 11.97
N ALA A 30 6.50 -1.74 11.38
CA ALA A 30 7.50 -0.69 11.52
C ALA A 30 7.00 0.67 11.00
N VAL A 31 6.28 0.70 9.88
CA VAL A 31 5.61 1.91 9.36
C VAL A 31 4.58 2.44 10.33
N TRP A 32 3.73 1.56 10.89
CA TRP A 32 2.71 1.90 11.88
C TRP A 32 3.30 2.57 13.11
N GLU A 33 4.39 2.03 13.63
CA GLU A 33 5.10 2.56 14.80
C GLU A 33 5.83 3.87 14.46
N LYS A 34 6.56 3.92 13.35
CA LYS A 34 7.32 5.09 12.91
C LYS A 34 6.45 6.35 12.74
N LEU A 35 5.27 6.19 12.16
CA LEU A 35 4.32 7.28 11.94
C LEU A 35 3.35 7.48 13.11
N ASN A 36 3.50 6.70 14.19
CA ASN A 36 2.65 6.78 15.38
C ASN A 36 1.14 6.74 15.06
N CYS A 37 0.74 5.87 14.15
CA CYS A 37 -0.65 5.74 13.72
C CYS A 37 -1.59 5.37 14.89
N ALA A 38 -1.06 4.64 15.86
CA ALA A 38 -1.76 4.24 17.08
C ALA A 38 -2.27 5.42 17.90
N SER A 39 -1.63 6.58 17.83
CA SER A 39 -2.06 7.78 18.58
C SER A 39 -3.48 8.24 18.25
N CYS A 40 -3.96 7.94 17.06
CA CYS A 40 -5.31 8.27 16.61
C CYS A 40 -6.20 7.03 16.45
N HIS A 41 -5.65 5.96 15.85
CA HIS A 41 -6.42 4.76 15.53
C HIS A 41 -6.45 3.69 16.65
N GLY A 42 -5.74 3.95 17.77
CA GLY A 42 -5.61 3.00 18.88
C GLY A 42 -4.51 1.97 18.63
N ALA A 43 -3.95 1.44 19.72
CA ALA A 43 -2.84 0.49 19.65
C ALA A 43 -3.21 -0.83 18.94
N ASP A 44 -4.47 -1.22 19.02
CA ASP A 44 -5.05 -2.41 18.39
C ASP A 44 -5.70 -2.12 17.02
N ALA A 45 -5.64 -0.87 16.55
CA ALA A 45 -6.32 -0.38 15.35
C ALA A 45 -7.86 -0.63 15.35
N VAL A 46 -8.44 -0.86 16.53
CA VAL A 46 -9.89 -1.08 16.77
C VAL A 46 -10.46 0.05 17.64
N LYS A 47 -9.78 0.34 18.76
CA LYS A 47 -10.22 1.32 19.74
C LYS A 47 -9.54 2.67 19.49
N SER A 48 -10.06 3.41 18.51
CA SER A 48 -9.59 4.78 18.22
C SER A 48 -9.89 5.73 19.38
N ILE A 49 -9.15 6.84 19.43
CA ILE A 49 -9.33 7.89 20.45
C ILE A 49 -10.60 8.73 20.24
N ASP A 50 -11.18 8.66 19.05
CA ASP A 50 -12.39 9.39 18.67
C ASP A 50 -13.25 8.54 17.72
N PRO A 51 -14.58 8.52 17.86
CA PRO A 51 -15.47 7.74 17.01
C PRO A 51 -15.42 8.08 15.52
N SER A 52 -14.92 9.27 15.17
CA SER A 52 -14.76 9.68 13.76
C SER A 52 -13.57 9.00 13.07
N TYR A 53 -12.64 8.44 13.83
CA TYR A 53 -11.53 7.67 13.27
C TYR A 53 -11.95 6.22 13.00
N PRO A 54 -11.71 5.70 11.79
CA PRO A 54 -12.18 4.38 11.42
C PRO A 54 -11.42 3.25 12.12
N ILE A 55 -12.11 2.14 12.34
CA ILE A 55 -11.51 0.85 12.66
C ILE A 55 -10.74 0.37 11.44
N LEU A 56 -9.49 -0.07 11.65
CA LEU A 56 -8.59 -0.50 10.58
C LEU A 56 -8.26 -2.00 10.64
N ALA A 57 -8.21 -2.57 11.87
CA ALA A 57 -7.88 -3.98 12.06
C ALA A 57 -8.87 -4.91 11.37
N GLY A 58 -8.35 -5.85 10.59
CA GLY A 58 -9.13 -6.82 9.84
C GLY A 58 -9.80 -6.29 8.56
N GLN A 59 -9.65 -5.00 8.25
CA GLN A 59 -10.17 -4.45 7.00
C GLN A 59 -9.37 -4.99 5.81
N HIS A 60 -10.00 -5.12 4.64
CA HIS A 60 -9.33 -5.60 3.43
C HIS A 60 -8.10 -4.77 3.07
N ALA A 61 -6.97 -5.43 2.80
CA ALA A 61 -5.71 -4.77 2.46
C ALA A 61 -5.84 -3.83 1.26
N ASP A 62 -6.51 -4.28 0.20
CA ASP A 62 -6.73 -3.48 -1.01
C ASP A 62 -7.54 -2.21 -0.74
N PHE A 63 -8.55 -2.30 0.14
CA PHE A 63 -9.34 -1.15 0.55
C PHE A 63 -8.49 -0.14 1.31
N LEU A 64 -7.69 -0.60 2.28
CA LEU A 64 -6.79 0.25 3.05
C LEU A 64 -5.74 0.93 2.15
N ALA A 65 -5.12 0.16 1.26
CA ALA A 65 -4.14 0.68 0.32
C ALA A 65 -4.75 1.73 -0.62
N GLN A 66 -5.94 1.45 -1.16
CA GLN A 66 -6.65 2.41 -2.02
C GLN A 66 -7.06 3.67 -1.25
N ALA A 67 -7.47 3.56 0.01
CA ALA A 67 -7.78 4.70 0.85
C ALA A 67 -6.55 5.61 1.06
N LEU A 68 -5.40 5.02 1.40
CA LEU A 68 -4.14 5.77 1.58
C LEU A 68 -3.71 6.48 0.30
N ARG A 69 -3.77 5.80 -0.85
CA ARG A 69 -3.48 6.43 -2.15
C ARG A 69 -4.47 7.56 -2.48
N SER A 70 -5.73 7.42 -2.10
CA SER A 70 -6.74 8.47 -2.30
C SER A 70 -6.45 9.70 -1.45
N TYR A 71 -5.95 9.53 -0.22
CA TYR A 71 -5.46 10.64 0.61
C TYR A 71 -4.21 11.30 0.02
N GLN A 72 -3.27 10.52 -0.52
CA GLN A 72 -2.10 11.08 -1.23
C GLN A 72 -2.51 11.97 -2.40
N ARG A 73 -3.43 11.48 -3.24
CA ARG A 73 -3.96 12.26 -4.37
C ARG A 73 -4.67 13.52 -3.92
N GLY A 74 -5.50 13.43 -2.87
CA GLY A 74 -6.21 14.58 -2.31
C GLY A 74 -5.26 15.64 -1.76
N ALA A 75 -4.20 15.22 -1.05
CA ALA A 75 -3.18 16.11 -0.49
C ALA A 75 -2.23 16.70 -1.55
N SER A 76 -2.14 16.06 -2.73
CA SER A 76 -1.34 16.55 -3.86
C SER A 76 -2.13 17.47 -4.82
N GLY A 77 -3.39 17.79 -4.49
CA GLY A 77 -4.21 18.67 -5.31
C GLY A 77 -4.80 18.02 -6.56
N ALA A 78 -4.84 16.69 -6.63
CA ALA A 78 -5.45 16.00 -7.76
C ALA A 78 -6.94 16.36 -7.91
N PRO A 79 -7.50 16.37 -9.13
CA PRO A 79 -8.89 16.69 -9.36
C PRO A 79 -9.82 15.64 -8.74
N ALA A 80 -11.08 16.04 -8.45
CA ALA A 80 -12.07 15.15 -7.82
C ALA A 80 -12.33 13.85 -8.63
N SER A 81 -12.19 13.92 -9.95
CA SER A 81 -12.27 12.75 -10.84
C SER A 81 -11.20 11.69 -10.63
N ALA A 82 -10.11 12.02 -9.92
CA ALA A 82 -9.01 11.09 -9.62
C ALA A 82 -9.27 10.21 -8.39
N ASN A 83 -10.50 10.08 -7.93
CA ASN A 83 -10.86 9.32 -6.73
C ASN A 83 -10.04 9.76 -5.50
N VAL A 84 -10.22 10.99 -5.07
CA VAL A 84 -9.50 11.62 -3.97
C VAL A 84 -10.26 11.53 -2.65
N ARG A 85 -9.52 11.46 -1.54
CA ARG A 85 -10.02 11.73 -0.19
C ARG A 85 -9.35 12.98 0.34
N LYS A 86 -10.16 13.95 0.80
CA LYS A 86 -9.67 15.20 1.38
C LYS A 86 -9.79 15.14 2.90
N ASN A 87 -8.67 15.00 3.57
CA ASN A 87 -8.52 15.14 5.01
C ASN A 87 -7.11 15.63 5.29
N ALA A 88 -6.97 16.74 5.99
CA ALA A 88 -5.68 17.39 6.21
C ALA A 88 -4.71 16.48 7.01
N ILE A 89 -5.21 15.80 8.04
CA ILE A 89 -4.43 14.94 8.92
C ILE A 89 -3.95 13.71 8.15
N MET A 90 -4.90 12.91 7.62
CA MET A 90 -4.56 11.70 6.89
C MET A 90 -3.79 11.98 5.59
N GLY A 91 -4.05 13.11 4.93
CA GLY A 91 -3.28 13.54 3.78
C GLY A 91 -1.81 13.80 4.12
N ALA A 92 -1.53 14.44 5.25
CA ALA A 92 -0.17 14.70 5.72
C ALA A 92 0.59 13.39 6.05
N PHE A 93 -0.07 12.42 6.69
CA PHE A 93 0.51 11.10 6.96
C PHE A 93 0.69 10.29 5.68
N ALA A 94 -0.31 10.22 4.82
CA ALA A 94 -0.26 9.45 3.58
C ALA A 94 0.86 9.92 2.63
N LYS A 95 1.15 11.21 2.57
CA LYS A 95 2.25 11.76 1.76
C LYS A 95 3.64 11.27 2.17
N GLN A 96 3.82 10.79 3.41
CA GLN A 96 5.08 10.26 3.90
C GLN A 96 5.30 8.79 3.52
N LEU A 97 4.26 8.11 3.03
CA LEU A 97 4.30 6.70 2.67
C LEU A 97 4.77 6.50 1.23
N SER A 98 5.75 5.63 1.04
CA SER A 98 6.07 5.08 -0.26
C SER A 98 4.97 4.10 -0.74
N LYS A 99 5.03 3.71 -2.00
CA LYS A 99 4.12 2.68 -2.53
C LYS A 99 4.24 1.37 -1.72
N GLN A 100 5.46 0.96 -1.38
CA GLN A 100 5.71 -0.27 -0.62
C GLN A 100 5.23 -0.15 0.83
N ASP A 101 5.41 1.02 1.47
CA ASP A 101 4.89 1.27 2.82
C ASP A 101 3.37 1.12 2.87
N ILE A 102 2.67 1.62 1.87
CA ILE A 102 1.20 1.48 1.74
C ILE A 102 0.81 0.00 1.65
N GLU A 103 1.47 -0.79 0.81
CA GLU A 103 1.20 -2.22 0.69
C GLU A 103 1.46 -2.95 2.03
N ASN A 104 2.60 -2.67 2.64
CA ASN A 104 3.04 -3.34 3.86
C ASN A 104 2.13 -3.02 5.04
N VAL A 105 1.82 -1.74 5.29
CA VAL A 105 0.95 -1.35 6.42
C VAL A 105 -0.47 -1.82 6.22
N SER A 106 -0.98 -1.78 5.00
CA SER A 106 -2.32 -2.28 4.67
C SER A 106 -2.45 -3.79 4.88
N ALA A 107 -1.45 -4.56 4.46
CA ALA A 107 -1.41 -6.00 4.70
C ALA A 107 -1.27 -6.33 6.20
N GLY A 108 -0.45 -5.57 6.93
CA GLY A 108 -0.30 -5.72 8.37
C GLY A 108 -1.60 -5.48 9.13
N LEU A 109 -2.34 -4.45 8.80
CA LEU A 109 -3.65 -4.14 9.40
C LEU A 109 -4.71 -5.18 9.03
N ALA A 110 -4.74 -5.64 7.78
CA ALA A 110 -5.67 -6.68 7.33
C ALA A 110 -5.47 -8.02 8.05
N ALA A 111 -4.24 -8.34 8.44
CA ALA A 111 -3.89 -9.55 9.17
C ALA A 111 -4.23 -9.49 10.68
N GLN A 112 -4.53 -8.29 11.21
CA GLN A 112 -4.88 -8.15 12.62
C GLN A 112 -6.30 -8.67 12.92
N PRO A 113 -6.50 -9.29 14.08
CA PRO A 113 -7.84 -9.66 14.53
C PRO A 113 -8.66 -8.39 14.80
N GLY A 114 -9.91 -8.40 14.36
CA GLY A 114 -10.80 -7.26 14.55
C GLY A 114 -12.22 -7.55 14.09
N PRO A 115 -13.17 -6.66 14.37
CA PRO A 115 -14.58 -6.87 14.01
C PRO A 115 -14.82 -6.86 12.50
N LEU A 116 -13.87 -6.35 11.72
CA LEU A 116 -13.94 -6.30 10.25
C LEU A 116 -13.24 -7.48 9.58
N ALA A 117 -12.60 -8.37 10.36
CA ALA A 117 -11.88 -9.51 9.82
C ALA A 117 -12.86 -10.50 9.16
N VAL A 118 -12.55 -10.85 7.91
CA VAL A 118 -13.30 -11.87 7.19
C VAL A 118 -12.95 -13.23 7.80
N ARG A 119 -13.93 -13.87 8.41
CA ARG A 119 -13.80 -15.27 8.87
C ARG A 119 -13.87 -16.17 7.64
N ARG A 120 -12.79 -16.88 7.39
CA ARG A 120 -12.74 -17.98 6.39
C ARG A 120 -13.06 -19.31 7.04
#